data_5ffb92a1514f02b7648df90318a5fe36
#
_entry.id   5ffb92a1514f02b7648df90318a5fe36
#
_cell.length_a   1.000
_cell.length_b   1.000
_cell.length_c   1.000
_cell.angle_alpha   90.00
_cell.angle_beta   90.00
_cell.angle_gamma   90.00
#
_symmetry.space_group_name_H-M   'P 1'
#
loop_
_entity.id
_entity.type
_entity.pdbx_description
1 polymer ?
#
loop_
_entity_poly.entity_id
_entity_poly.type
_entity_poly.pdbx_seq_one_letter_code
_entity_poly.pdbx_strand_id
1 'polypeptide(L)'
;MARIRINGGPWRRVMPGSSLLGLVRGRAGIPIHSSCGLGNCGSDIVLILSGMEHLSAPFPTESRTLAAEGAPANARLSCVTKLLDGDVEVEVPDYSLEQPAA
;
A
#
# COMPACT_ATOMS: atom_id res chain seq x y z
N MET A 1 -3.01 -12.29 14.40
CA MET A 1 -4.04 -11.29 14.10
C MET A 1 -3.39 -10.08 13.46
N ALA A 2 -4.00 -9.51 12.45
CA ALA A 2 -3.37 -8.41 11.70
C ALA A 2 -3.92 -7.05 12.13
N ARG A 3 -3.04 -6.04 12.20
CA ARG A 3 -3.42 -4.66 12.48
C ARG A 3 -2.69 -3.73 11.53
N ILE A 4 -3.32 -2.61 11.19
CA ILE A 4 -2.72 -1.61 10.32
C ILE A 4 -2.87 -0.21 10.93
N ARG A 5 -1.84 0.62 10.74
CA ARG A 5 -1.85 2.03 11.06
C ARG A 5 -1.47 2.81 9.81
N ILE A 6 -2.30 3.77 9.44
CA ILE A 6 -2.13 4.51 8.18
C ILE A 6 -1.99 6.00 8.50
N ASN A 7 -0.91 6.61 7.99
CA ASN A 7 -0.62 8.04 8.13
C ASN A 7 -0.64 8.52 9.59
N GLY A 8 -0.12 7.70 10.50
CA GLY A 8 -0.06 8.06 11.92
C GLY A 8 -1.40 8.03 12.65
N GLY A 9 -2.42 7.46 12.03
CA GLY A 9 -3.74 7.33 12.65
C GLY A 9 -3.83 6.19 13.66
N PRO A 10 -5.04 5.81 14.08
CA PRO A 10 -5.19 4.74 15.06
C PRO A 10 -4.88 3.38 14.45
N TRP A 11 -4.40 2.45 15.28
CA TRP A 11 -4.27 1.05 14.90
C TRP A 11 -5.64 0.43 14.72
N ARG A 12 -5.83 -0.31 13.64
CA ARG A 12 -7.10 -0.97 13.32
C ARG A 12 -6.87 -2.45 13.06
N ARG A 13 -7.73 -3.30 13.60
CA ARG A 13 -7.71 -4.73 13.30
C ARG A 13 -8.24 -4.96 11.91
N VAL A 14 -7.58 -5.87 11.17
CA VAL A 14 -7.95 -6.18 9.79
C VAL A 14 -7.87 -7.68 9.57
N MET A 15 -8.54 -8.16 8.55
CA MET A 15 -8.48 -9.57 8.17
C MET A 15 -7.15 -9.88 7.50
N PRO A 16 -6.44 -10.94 7.93
CA PRO A 16 -5.24 -11.38 7.23
C PRO A 16 -5.55 -11.69 5.76
N GLY A 17 -4.63 -11.32 4.87
CA GLY A 17 -4.81 -11.49 3.44
C GLY A 17 -5.49 -10.32 2.73
N SER A 18 -5.85 -9.27 3.47
CA SER A 18 -6.44 -8.06 2.87
C SER A 18 -5.38 -7.27 2.09
N SER A 19 -5.77 -6.70 0.94
CA SER A 19 -4.88 -5.85 0.16
C SER A 19 -4.70 -4.50 0.85
N LEU A 20 -3.49 -3.92 0.75
CA LEU A 20 -3.24 -2.59 1.32
C LEU A 20 -4.15 -1.54 0.70
N LEU A 21 -4.40 -1.63 -0.61
CA LEU A 21 -5.30 -0.70 -1.30
C LEU A 21 -6.69 -0.72 -0.69
N GLY A 22 -7.25 -1.91 -0.48
CA GLY A 22 -8.56 -2.05 0.14
C GLY A 22 -8.60 -1.54 1.57
N LEU A 23 -7.53 -1.76 2.34
CA LEU A 23 -7.45 -1.28 3.72
C LEU A 23 -7.33 0.25 3.77
N VAL A 24 -6.51 0.84 2.90
CA VAL A 24 -6.35 2.30 2.85
C VAL A 24 -7.68 2.96 2.45
N ARG A 25 -8.35 2.46 1.43
CA ARG A 25 -9.63 3.02 0.97
C ARG A 25 -10.75 2.77 1.95
N GLY A 26 -10.85 1.53 2.47
CA GLY A 26 -11.97 1.11 3.29
C GLY A 26 -11.84 1.49 4.75
N ARG A 27 -10.68 1.28 5.36
CA ARG A 27 -10.51 1.49 6.80
C ARG A 27 -10.09 2.91 7.14
N ALA A 28 -9.22 3.52 6.33
CA ALA A 28 -8.76 4.88 6.58
C ALA A 28 -9.54 5.93 5.79
N GLY A 29 -10.29 5.52 4.78
CA GLY A 29 -11.06 6.44 3.94
C GLY A 29 -10.19 7.33 3.08
N ILE A 30 -8.95 6.93 2.79
CA ILE A 30 -8.02 7.70 1.99
C ILE A 30 -8.21 7.33 0.51
N PRO A 31 -8.53 8.31 -0.36
CA PRO A 31 -8.81 8.01 -1.78
C PRO A 31 -7.51 7.85 -2.59
N ILE A 32 -6.85 6.72 -2.41
CA ILE A 32 -5.64 6.42 -3.16
C ILE A 32 -5.98 6.05 -4.60
N HIS A 33 -5.23 6.59 -5.55
CA HIS A 33 -5.46 6.33 -6.97
C HIS A 33 -4.85 5.00 -7.38
N SER A 34 -5.61 4.21 -8.16
CA SER A 34 -5.09 2.98 -8.76
C SER A 34 -5.80 2.77 -10.09
N SER A 35 -5.08 2.93 -11.20
CA SER A 35 -5.69 2.88 -12.52
C SER A 35 -5.73 1.49 -13.12
N CYS A 36 -4.82 0.60 -12.79
CA CYS A 36 -4.76 -0.74 -13.40
C CYS A 36 -5.07 -1.90 -12.45
N GLY A 37 -4.80 -1.74 -11.14
CA GLY A 37 -4.99 -2.80 -10.16
C GLY A 37 -4.06 -4.00 -10.32
N LEU A 38 -3.09 -3.95 -11.23
CA LEU A 38 -2.22 -5.07 -11.58
C LEU A 38 -0.76 -4.83 -11.25
N GLY A 39 -0.44 -3.70 -10.61
CA GLY A 39 0.92 -3.38 -10.25
C GLY A 39 1.76 -2.78 -11.37
N ASN A 40 1.11 -2.31 -12.44
CA ASN A 40 1.81 -1.77 -13.61
C ASN A 40 1.87 -0.25 -13.65
N CYS A 41 1.00 0.45 -12.91
CA CYS A 41 0.84 1.89 -13.08
C CYS A 41 1.69 2.72 -12.10
N GLY A 42 2.05 2.19 -10.96
CA GLY A 42 2.83 2.93 -9.96
C GLY A 42 2.09 4.07 -9.27
N SER A 43 0.82 4.29 -9.55
CA SER A 43 0.06 5.40 -8.98
C SER A 43 -0.44 5.14 -7.57
N ASP A 44 -0.35 3.90 -7.09
CA ASP A 44 -0.84 3.47 -5.78
C ASP A 44 0.31 3.08 -4.84
N ILE A 45 1.46 3.71 -5.00
CA ILE A 45 2.64 3.45 -4.17
C ILE A 45 2.39 3.92 -2.74
N VAL A 46 2.69 3.07 -1.77
CA VAL A 46 2.66 3.40 -0.35
C VAL A 46 4.02 3.10 0.25
N LEU A 47 4.35 3.79 1.35
CA LEU A 47 5.59 3.57 2.08
C LEU A 47 5.32 2.73 3.31
N ILE A 48 6.15 1.71 3.53
CA ILE A 48 6.02 0.83 4.69
C ILE A 48 6.99 1.34 5.76
N LEU A 49 6.45 1.89 6.83
CA LEU A 49 7.26 2.45 7.92
C LEU A 49 7.73 1.36 8.88
N SER A 50 6.92 0.32 9.08
CA SER A 50 7.29 -0.83 9.88
C SER A 50 6.42 -2.03 9.49
N GLY A 51 6.92 -3.25 9.73
CA GLY A 51 6.16 -4.46 9.49
C GLY A 51 6.25 -5.00 8.06
N MET A 52 7.26 -4.63 7.29
CA MET A 52 7.45 -5.13 5.92
C MET A 52 7.46 -6.66 5.86
N GLU A 53 7.99 -7.31 6.89
CA GLU A 53 8.08 -8.77 6.97
C GLU A 53 6.71 -9.45 7.10
N HIS A 54 5.67 -8.69 7.41
CA HIS A 54 4.30 -9.22 7.52
C HIS A 54 3.51 -9.08 6.21
N LEU A 55 4.13 -8.54 5.17
CA LEU A 55 3.49 -8.33 3.87
C LEU A 55 3.85 -9.44 2.90
N SER A 56 3.01 -9.64 1.88
CA SER A 56 3.30 -10.59 0.82
C SER A 56 4.57 -10.19 0.07
N ALA A 57 5.29 -11.19 -0.47
CA ALA A 57 6.50 -10.93 -1.24
C ALA A 57 6.15 -10.16 -2.52
N PRO A 58 7.02 -9.24 -2.97
CA PRO A 58 6.76 -8.49 -4.19
C PRO A 58 6.83 -9.38 -5.43
N PHE A 59 5.89 -9.16 -6.36
CA PHE A 59 5.97 -9.80 -7.67
C PHE A 59 7.03 -9.09 -8.54
N PRO A 60 7.58 -9.78 -9.55
CA PRO A 60 8.54 -9.14 -10.47
C PRO A 60 7.99 -7.88 -11.14
N THR A 61 6.69 -7.86 -11.48
CA THR A 61 6.03 -6.69 -12.07
C THR A 61 6.03 -5.53 -11.09
N GLU A 62 5.74 -5.78 -9.82
CA GLU A 62 5.77 -4.75 -8.78
C GLU A 62 7.18 -4.16 -8.62
N SER A 63 8.18 -5.02 -8.52
CA SER A 63 9.58 -4.59 -8.36
C SER A 63 10.02 -3.72 -9.53
N ARG A 64 9.63 -4.09 -10.74
CA ARG A 64 9.97 -3.36 -11.97
C ARG A 64 9.30 -1.98 -12.00
N THR A 65 8.02 -1.92 -11.61
CA THR A 65 7.29 -0.66 -11.56
C THR A 65 7.87 0.28 -10.51
N LEU A 66 8.19 -0.24 -9.32
CA LEU A 66 8.80 0.57 -8.27
C LEU A 66 10.16 1.13 -8.72
N ALA A 67 10.96 0.33 -9.38
CA ALA A 67 12.26 0.78 -9.89
C ALA A 67 12.09 1.85 -10.97
N ALA A 68 11.13 1.68 -11.86
CA ALA A 68 10.86 2.66 -12.92
C ALA A 68 10.39 4.00 -12.36
N GLU A 69 9.67 3.97 -11.25
CA GLU A 69 9.20 5.20 -10.58
C GLU A 69 10.26 5.83 -9.66
N GLY A 70 11.40 5.20 -9.51
CA GLY A 70 12.44 5.67 -8.59
C GLY A 70 12.02 5.61 -7.14
N ALA A 71 11.18 4.67 -6.77
CA ALA A 71 10.62 4.56 -5.42
C ALA A 71 11.68 4.11 -4.41
N PRO A 72 11.58 4.56 -3.13
CA PRO A 72 12.51 4.12 -2.10
C PRO A 72 12.37 2.64 -1.77
N ALA A 73 13.35 2.08 -1.05
CA ALA A 73 13.39 0.65 -0.75
C ALA A 73 12.19 0.16 0.07
N ASN A 74 11.56 1.03 0.85
CA ASN A 74 10.41 0.68 1.68
C ASN A 74 9.06 0.91 0.97
N ALA A 75 9.07 1.18 -0.32
CA ALA A 75 7.83 1.40 -1.09
C ALA A 75 7.24 0.08 -1.57
N ARG A 76 5.92 0.01 -1.60
CA ARG A 76 5.19 -1.13 -2.16
C ARG A 76 3.98 -0.61 -2.94
N LEU A 77 3.51 -1.41 -3.90
CA LEU A 77 2.29 -1.10 -4.65
C LEU A 77 1.10 -1.67 -3.88
N SER A 78 0.23 -0.80 -3.38
CA SER A 78 -0.86 -1.22 -2.49
C SER A 78 -1.86 -2.16 -3.17
N CYS A 79 -2.03 -2.07 -4.49
CA CYS A 79 -2.98 -2.91 -5.21
C CYS A 79 -2.60 -4.40 -5.26
N VAL A 80 -1.30 -4.72 -5.14
CA VAL A 80 -0.82 -6.10 -5.21
C VAL A 80 -0.17 -6.58 -3.93
N THR A 81 -0.11 -5.75 -2.89
CA THR A 81 0.51 -6.10 -1.60
C THR A 81 -0.57 -6.46 -0.60
N LYS A 82 -0.43 -7.61 0.04
CA LYS A 82 -1.38 -8.10 1.04
C LYS A 82 -0.73 -8.15 2.42
N LEU A 83 -1.49 -7.78 3.44
CA LEU A 83 -1.08 -7.95 4.82
C LEU A 83 -1.40 -9.37 5.24
N LEU A 84 -0.35 -10.17 5.46
CA LEU A 84 -0.51 -11.59 5.77
C LEU A 84 -0.79 -11.84 7.24
N ASP A 85 -0.08 -11.13 8.12
CA ASP A 85 -0.22 -11.27 9.57
C ASP A 85 0.53 -10.12 10.25
N GLY A 86 0.35 -9.99 11.57
CA GLY A 86 1.10 -9.03 12.37
C GLY A 86 0.68 -7.58 12.15
N ASP A 87 1.53 -6.67 12.58
CA ASP A 87 1.25 -5.24 12.57
C ASP A 87 2.08 -4.55 11.49
N VAL A 88 1.45 -3.67 10.72
CA VAL A 88 2.14 -2.88 9.71
C VAL A 88 1.76 -1.42 9.83
N GLU A 89 2.76 -0.54 9.72
CA GLU A 89 2.54 0.91 9.65
C GLU A 89 2.85 1.40 8.24
N VAL A 90 1.90 2.13 7.65
CA VAL A 90 1.92 2.54 6.26
C VAL A 90 1.75 4.05 6.16
N GLU A 91 2.48 4.67 5.25
CA GLU A 91 2.29 6.07 4.88
C GLU A 91 1.84 6.14 3.43
N VAL A 92 0.77 6.89 3.16
CA VAL A 92 0.29 7.14 1.80
C VAL A 92 0.80 8.48 1.35
N PRO A 93 1.80 8.53 0.45
CA PRO A 93 2.34 9.81 -0.03
C PRO A 93 1.36 10.53 -0.96
N ASP A 94 1.51 11.85 -1.09
CA ASP A 94 0.59 12.68 -1.86
C ASP A 94 0.43 12.22 -3.31
N TYR A 95 1.48 11.71 -3.92
CA TYR A 95 1.41 11.27 -5.32
C TYR A 95 0.59 9.99 -5.52
N SER A 96 0.28 9.27 -4.43
CA SER A 96 -0.59 8.09 -4.49
C SER A 96 -2.05 8.43 -4.26
N LEU A 97 -2.36 9.64 -3.81
CA LEU A 97 -3.73 10.06 -3.56
C LEU A 97 -4.44 10.34 -4.88
N GLU A 98 -5.75 10.09 -4.90
CA GLU A 98 -6.58 10.37 -6.07
C GLU A 98 -6.60 11.86 -6.34
N GLN A 99 -6.27 12.24 -7.59
CA GLN A 99 -6.25 13.64 -8.00
C GLN A 99 -7.54 13.96 -8.77
N PRO A 100 -8.11 15.15 -8.58
CA PRO A 100 -9.22 15.56 -9.43
C PRO A 100 -8.75 15.65 -10.89
N ALA A 101 -9.63 15.34 -11.81
CA ALA A 101 -9.33 15.43 -13.23
C ALA A 101 -8.95 16.85 -13.56
N ALA A 102 -7.81 17.00 -14.22
CA ALA A 102 -7.34 18.32 -14.63
C ALA A 102 -8.10 18.79 -15.86
#